data_314a8d86c94efe23b83b4148faf30037
#
_entry.id   314a8d86c94efe23b83b4148faf30037
#
_cell.length_a   1.000
_cell.length_b   1.000
_cell.length_c   1.000
_cell.angle_alpha   90.00
_cell.angle_beta   90.00
_cell.angle_gamma   90.00
#
_symmetry.space_group_name_H-M   'P 1'
#
loop_
_entity.id
_entity.type
_entity.pdbx_description
1 polymer ?
#
loop_
_entity_poly.entity_id
_entity_poly.type
_entity_poly.pdbx_seq_one_letter_code
_entity_poly.pdbx_strand_id
1 'polypeptide(L)'
;MNSETQKKRLLVVEDDEDSQKFLTLFLKRTFQLQMSNSEETFYDKLKNHEFDLILMDVSLRGEKDGLQLTREIKAMDEFKSIPVIALTAHAYQRDRAEAYKAGVDYFLTKPVKNELLLETLLTALKEHNIV
;
A
#
# COMPACT_ATOMS: atom_id res chain seq x y z
N MET A 1 20.86 -19.93 5.45
CA MET A 1 19.95 -19.08 4.70
C MET A 1 20.05 -17.62 5.11
N ASN A 2 20.15 -16.77 4.14
CA ASN A 2 20.33 -15.36 4.38
C ASN A 2 18.98 -14.71 4.66
N SER A 3 18.86 -14.00 5.80
CA SER A 3 17.62 -13.32 6.17
C SER A 3 17.23 -12.23 5.16
N GLU A 4 18.19 -11.69 4.41
CA GLU A 4 17.91 -10.67 3.42
C GLU A 4 17.01 -11.17 2.30
N THR A 5 17.09 -12.45 2.00
CA THR A 5 16.24 -13.05 0.97
C THR A 5 14.81 -13.23 1.46
N GLN A 6 14.58 -12.99 2.75
CA GLN A 6 13.28 -13.18 3.38
C GLN A 6 12.48 -11.88 3.52
N LYS A 7 12.97 -10.78 2.96
CA LYS A 7 12.25 -9.53 3.04
C LYS A 7 10.87 -9.66 2.41
N LYS A 8 9.88 -9.10 3.08
CA LYS A 8 8.52 -9.06 2.56
C LYS A 8 8.43 -8.07 1.40
N ARG A 9 7.50 -8.32 0.50
CA ARG A 9 7.31 -7.55 -0.72
C ARG A 9 6.21 -6.53 -0.55
N LEU A 10 6.57 -5.28 -0.79
CA LEU A 10 5.66 -4.15 -0.63
C LEU A 10 5.49 -3.44 -1.97
N LEU A 11 4.23 -3.30 -2.40
CA LEU A 11 3.90 -2.47 -3.55
C LEU A 11 3.47 -1.10 -3.04
N VAL A 12 4.16 -0.06 -3.48
CA VAL A 12 3.82 1.32 -3.12
C VAL A 12 3.18 1.99 -4.34
N VAL A 13 1.95 2.46 -4.16
CA VAL A 13 1.22 3.15 -5.22
C VAL A 13 1.20 4.63 -4.89
N GLU A 14 2.00 5.41 -5.62
CA GLU A 14 2.22 6.82 -5.34
C GLU A 14 2.63 7.50 -6.63
N ASP A 15 1.95 8.58 -7.03
CA ASP A 15 2.25 9.26 -8.28
C ASP A 15 3.21 10.45 -8.15
N ASP A 16 3.48 10.91 -6.93
CA ASP A 16 4.40 12.01 -6.69
C ASP A 16 5.84 11.51 -6.64
N GLU A 17 6.71 12.06 -7.50
CA GLU A 17 8.10 11.60 -7.59
C GLU A 17 8.90 11.78 -6.30
N ASP A 18 8.71 12.91 -5.63
CA ASP A 18 9.45 13.17 -4.39
C ASP A 18 9.00 12.20 -3.29
N SER A 19 7.70 11.94 -3.21
CA SER A 19 7.18 10.96 -2.25
C SER A 19 7.70 9.57 -2.56
N GLN A 20 7.77 9.19 -3.84
CA GLN A 20 8.33 7.90 -4.24
C GLN A 20 9.77 7.76 -3.78
N LYS A 21 10.59 8.79 -4.00
CA LYS A 21 12.00 8.76 -3.59
C LYS A 21 12.13 8.63 -2.09
N PHE A 22 11.36 9.41 -1.35
CA PHE A 22 11.40 9.36 0.10
C PHE A 22 11.00 7.99 0.63
N LEU A 23 9.89 7.47 0.15
CA LEU A 23 9.39 6.17 0.60
C LEU A 23 10.37 5.05 0.25
N THR A 24 10.97 5.12 -0.94
CA THR A 24 11.97 4.14 -1.33
C THR A 24 13.16 4.15 -0.37
N LEU A 25 13.71 5.33 -0.10
CA LEU A 25 14.85 5.44 0.80
C LEU A 25 14.52 4.97 2.22
N PHE A 26 13.33 5.30 2.68
CA PHE A 26 12.91 4.94 4.03
C PHE A 26 12.61 3.45 4.18
N LEU A 27 11.95 2.85 3.19
CA LEU A 27 11.42 1.49 3.33
C LEU A 27 12.28 0.38 2.74
N LYS A 28 13.26 0.70 1.90
CA LYS A 28 14.03 -0.32 1.19
C LYS A 28 14.86 -1.24 2.09
N ARG A 29 15.17 -0.79 3.30
CA ARG A 29 15.92 -1.62 4.25
C ARG A 29 15.07 -2.75 4.78
N THR A 30 13.77 -2.52 4.89
CA THR A 30 12.85 -3.47 5.53
C THR A 30 12.11 -4.33 4.51
N PHE A 31 11.82 -3.78 3.33
CA PHE A 31 10.98 -4.44 2.32
C PHE A 31 11.67 -4.52 0.97
N GLN A 32 11.25 -5.51 0.19
CA GLN A 32 11.52 -5.51 -1.24
C GLN A 32 10.42 -4.65 -1.87
N LEU A 33 10.80 -3.55 -2.48
CA LEU A 33 9.85 -2.56 -2.98
C LEU A 33 9.64 -2.66 -4.48
N GLN A 34 8.38 -2.48 -4.88
CA GLN A 34 8.01 -2.14 -6.24
C GLN A 34 7.19 -0.86 -6.16
N MET A 35 7.35 0.00 -7.14
CA MET A 35 6.68 1.29 -7.15
C MET A 35 5.73 1.35 -8.34
N SER A 36 4.53 1.88 -8.12
CA SER A 36 3.55 2.11 -9.16
C SER A 36 3.08 3.55 -9.08
N ASN A 37 2.96 4.22 -10.23
CA ASN A 37 2.53 5.61 -10.28
C ASN A 37 1.18 5.80 -11.01
N SER A 38 0.54 4.71 -11.39
CA SER A 38 -0.71 4.79 -12.15
C SER A 38 -1.51 3.51 -12.00
N GLU A 39 -2.76 3.56 -12.41
CA GLU A 39 -3.62 2.39 -12.48
C GLU A 39 -3.01 1.29 -13.34
N GLU A 40 -2.52 1.65 -14.50
CA GLU A 40 -1.94 0.70 -15.44
C GLU A 40 -0.74 -0.04 -14.85
N THR A 41 0.21 0.70 -14.28
CA THR A 41 1.38 0.09 -13.68
C THR A 41 1.03 -0.71 -12.43
N PHE A 42 0.00 -0.30 -11.70
CA PHE A 42 -0.48 -1.03 -10.55
C PHE A 42 -0.89 -2.46 -10.93
N TYR A 43 -1.76 -2.59 -11.93
CA TYR A 43 -2.20 -3.91 -12.37
C TYR A 43 -1.08 -4.72 -13.02
N ASP A 44 -0.21 -4.06 -13.75
CA ASP A 44 0.94 -4.71 -14.34
C ASP A 44 1.83 -5.34 -13.26
N LYS A 45 2.10 -4.58 -12.20
CA LYS A 45 2.90 -5.10 -11.08
C LYS A 45 2.22 -6.26 -10.38
N LEU A 46 0.91 -6.15 -10.14
CA LEU A 46 0.17 -7.24 -9.48
C LEU A 46 0.20 -8.53 -10.28
N LYS A 47 0.15 -8.45 -11.61
CA LYS A 47 0.16 -9.65 -12.45
C LYS A 47 1.53 -10.30 -12.50
N ASN A 48 2.59 -9.53 -12.39
CA ASN A 48 3.95 -10.02 -12.61
C ASN A 48 4.75 -10.27 -11.35
N HIS A 49 4.22 -9.92 -10.19
CA HIS A 49 4.92 -10.06 -8.91
C HIS A 49 3.94 -10.48 -7.82
N GLU A 50 4.46 -11.09 -6.79
CA GLU A 50 3.68 -11.38 -5.59
C GLU A 50 3.98 -10.32 -4.53
N PHE A 51 2.95 -9.90 -3.80
CA PHE A 51 3.09 -8.89 -2.76
C PHE A 51 2.49 -9.36 -1.45
N ASP A 52 3.11 -8.92 -0.37
CA ASP A 52 2.63 -9.19 0.99
C ASP A 52 1.83 -8.01 1.54
N LEU A 53 2.08 -6.81 0.99
CA LEU A 53 1.43 -5.57 1.43
C LEU A 53 1.30 -4.61 0.26
N ILE A 54 0.30 -3.73 0.35
CA ILE A 54 0.16 -2.59 -0.57
C ILE A 54 0.03 -1.32 0.26
N LEU A 55 0.87 -0.33 -0.03
CA LEU A 55 0.74 1.01 0.51
C LEU A 55 0.12 1.87 -0.59
N MET A 56 -1.11 2.32 -0.37
CA MET A 56 -1.92 2.94 -1.39
C MET A 56 -2.15 4.42 -1.12
N ASP A 57 -1.65 5.27 -1.99
CA ASP A 57 -2.00 6.68 -1.95
C ASP A 57 -3.41 6.85 -2.50
N VAL A 58 -4.30 7.34 -1.66
CA VAL A 58 -5.70 7.50 -2.04
C VAL A 58 -5.87 8.60 -3.09
N SER A 59 -4.97 9.58 -3.09
CA SER A 59 -5.06 10.74 -4.00
C SER A 59 -4.46 10.47 -5.38
N LEU A 60 -4.24 9.21 -5.73
CA LEU A 60 -3.66 8.85 -7.02
C LEU A 60 -4.39 9.53 -8.17
N ARG A 61 -3.65 10.10 -9.10
CA ARG A 61 -4.21 10.78 -10.26
C ARG A 61 -4.65 9.77 -11.33
N GLY A 62 -5.65 10.16 -12.13
CA GLY A 62 -6.15 9.34 -13.19
C GLY A 62 -7.65 9.16 -13.05
N GLU A 63 -8.23 8.27 -13.85
CA GLU A 63 -9.66 8.01 -13.80
C GLU A 63 -10.09 7.33 -12.52
N LYS A 64 -9.20 6.54 -11.95
CA LYS A 64 -9.48 5.81 -10.72
C LYS A 64 -8.53 6.26 -9.64
N ASP A 65 -9.07 6.59 -8.48
CA ASP A 65 -8.25 6.88 -7.31
C ASP A 65 -7.87 5.59 -6.59
N GLY A 66 -7.10 5.73 -5.53
CA GLY A 66 -6.63 4.57 -4.79
C GLY A 66 -7.74 3.75 -4.13
N LEU A 67 -8.86 4.38 -3.77
CA LEU A 67 -9.98 3.64 -3.18
C LEU A 67 -10.68 2.79 -4.23
N GLN A 68 -10.82 3.29 -5.44
CA GLN A 68 -11.42 2.49 -6.51
C GLN A 68 -10.56 1.28 -6.83
N LEU A 69 -9.24 1.46 -6.89
CA LEU A 69 -8.33 0.34 -7.11
C LEU A 69 -8.44 -0.68 -5.98
N THR A 70 -8.55 -0.19 -4.75
CA THR A 70 -8.71 -1.07 -3.58
C THR A 70 -9.99 -1.89 -3.69
N ARG A 71 -11.11 -1.25 -4.04
CA ARG A 71 -12.39 -1.96 -4.22
C ARG A 71 -12.23 -3.08 -5.24
N GLU A 72 -11.57 -2.77 -6.35
CA GLU A 72 -11.40 -3.74 -7.43
C GLU A 72 -10.60 -4.94 -7.00
N ILE A 73 -9.45 -4.74 -6.36
CA ILE A 73 -8.61 -5.87 -5.98
C ILE A 73 -9.20 -6.67 -4.81
N LYS A 74 -9.96 -6.02 -3.95
CA LYS A 74 -10.61 -6.73 -2.84
C LYS A 74 -11.78 -7.61 -3.33
N ALA A 75 -12.24 -7.37 -4.55
CA ALA A 75 -13.24 -8.23 -5.19
C ALA A 75 -12.63 -9.38 -6.00
N MET A 76 -11.30 -9.41 -6.11
CA MET A 76 -10.60 -10.45 -6.87
C MET A 76 -10.01 -11.49 -5.93
N ASP A 77 -10.33 -12.77 -6.17
CA ASP A 77 -9.84 -13.85 -5.32
C ASP A 77 -8.33 -13.89 -5.22
N GLU A 78 -7.64 -13.54 -6.31
CA GLU A 78 -6.18 -13.53 -6.37
C GLU A 78 -5.54 -12.53 -5.42
N PHE A 79 -6.20 -11.39 -5.18
CA PHE A 79 -5.59 -10.25 -4.50
C PHE A 79 -6.28 -9.82 -3.23
N LYS A 80 -7.49 -10.32 -2.97
CA LYS A 80 -8.29 -9.83 -1.84
C LYS A 80 -7.64 -10.04 -0.48
N SER A 81 -6.72 -10.97 -0.37
CA SER A 81 -6.05 -11.26 0.90
C SER A 81 -4.87 -10.32 1.20
N ILE A 82 -4.42 -9.53 0.21
CA ILE A 82 -3.29 -8.65 0.41
C ILE A 82 -3.74 -7.44 1.24
N PRO A 83 -3.14 -7.20 2.41
CA PRO A 83 -3.54 -6.03 3.20
C PRO A 83 -3.17 -4.74 2.50
N VAL A 84 -4.09 -3.77 2.56
CA VAL A 84 -3.92 -2.46 1.94
C VAL A 84 -3.92 -1.41 3.02
N ILE A 85 -2.85 -0.62 3.04
CA ILE A 85 -2.72 0.52 3.95
C ILE A 85 -2.94 1.78 3.12
N ALA A 86 -4.00 2.52 3.43
CA ALA A 86 -4.29 3.77 2.74
C ALA A 86 -3.48 4.90 3.37
N LEU A 87 -2.90 5.74 2.52
CA LEU A 87 -2.18 6.93 2.96
C LEU A 87 -2.74 8.11 2.18
N THR A 88 -3.26 9.11 2.86
CA THR A 88 -3.97 10.21 2.21
C THR A 88 -3.69 11.55 2.89
N ALA A 89 -3.76 12.63 2.09
CA ALA A 89 -3.70 13.98 2.63
C ALA A 89 -5.06 14.43 3.21
N HIS A 90 -6.12 13.65 2.97
CA HIS A 90 -7.49 14.01 3.39
C HIS A 90 -7.87 13.25 4.65
N ALA A 91 -8.04 13.96 5.74
CA ALA A 91 -8.20 13.38 7.06
C ALA A 91 -9.63 13.50 7.63
N TYR A 92 -10.61 13.81 6.79
CA TYR A 92 -11.98 13.92 7.27
C TYR A 92 -12.54 12.55 7.62
N GLN A 93 -13.43 12.54 8.61
CA GLN A 93 -14.01 11.30 9.10
C GLN A 93 -14.73 10.51 8.00
N ARG A 94 -15.43 11.22 7.10
CA ARG A 94 -16.11 10.57 5.97
C ARG A 94 -15.10 9.88 5.02
N ASP A 95 -13.92 10.47 4.85
CA ASP A 95 -12.89 9.89 3.99
C ASP A 95 -12.39 8.58 4.58
N ARG A 96 -12.24 8.56 5.88
CA ARG A 96 -11.84 7.34 6.60
C ARG A 96 -12.90 6.26 6.44
N ALA A 97 -14.17 6.61 6.61
CA ALA A 97 -15.27 5.66 6.46
C ALA A 97 -15.33 5.10 5.04
N GLU A 98 -15.16 5.97 4.03
CA GLU A 98 -15.15 5.54 2.64
C GLU A 98 -13.99 4.59 2.35
N ALA A 99 -12.81 4.87 2.93
CA ALA A 99 -11.64 4.02 2.76
C ALA A 99 -11.91 2.61 3.31
N TYR A 100 -12.44 2.52 4.52
CA TYR A 100 -12.75 1.23 5.10
C TYR A 100 -13.84 0.49 4.34
N LYS A 101 -14.82 1.19 3.83
CA LYS A 101 -15.84 0.58 2.95
C LYS A 101 -15.22 0.03 1.68
N ALA A 102 -14.19 0.70 1.17
CA ALA A 102 -13.50 0.24 -0.03
C ALA A 102 -12.66 -1.02 0.24
N GLY A 103 -12.38 -1.30 1.49
CA GLY A 103 -11.66 -2.51 1.87
C GLY A 103 -10.24 -2.29 2.36
N VAL A 104 -9.84 -1.04 2.66
CA VAL A 104 -8.51 -0.83 3.24
C VAL A 104 -8.47 -1.44 4.64
N ASP A 105 -7.32 -1.93 5.01
CA ASP A 105 -7.12 -2.57 6.31
C ASP A 105 -6.63 -1.57 7.36
N TYR A 106 -5.90 -0.55 6.92
CA TYR A 106 -5.40 0.51 7.78
C TYR A 106 -5.46 1.83 7.04
N PHE A 107 -5.67 2.91 7.77
CA PHE A 107 -5.82 4.25 7.22
C PHE A 107 -4.90 5.22 7.95
N LEU A 108 -3.99 5.86 7.20
CA LEU A 108 -3.07 6.85 7.75
C LEU A 108 -3.21 8.17 7.00
N THR A 109 -2.97 9.28 7.69
CA THR A 109 -3.07 10.61 7.09
C THR A 109 -1.70 11.25 6.99
N LYS A 110 -1.47 11.97 5.88
CA LYS A 110 -0.24 12.73 5.69
C LYS A 110 -0.34 14.07 6.43
N PRO A 111 0.73 14.57 7.00
CA PRO A 111 2.05 13.93 7.08
C PRO A 111 2.03 12.82 8.14
N VAL A 112 2.64 11.68 7.83
CA VAL A 112 2.71 10.57 8.76
C VAL A 112 4.15 10.44 9.27
N LYS A 113 4.29 10.20 10.57
CA LYS A 113 5.62 9.97 11.15
C LYS A 113 6.18 8.66 10.63
N ASN A 114 7.48 8.65 10.35
CA ASN A 114 8.13 7.46 9.81
C ASN A 114 7.93 6.24 10.69
N GLU A 115 8.04 6.42 12.00
CA GLU A 115 7.86 5.32 12.96
C GLU A 115 6.45 4.75 12.89
N LEU A 116 5.45 5.62 12.78
CA LEU A 116 4.06 5.17 12.69
C LEU A 116 3.80 4.43 11.38
N LEU A 117 4.34 4.94 10.28
CA LEU A 117 4.19 4.28 8.99
C LEU A 117 4.78 2.87 9.03
N LEU A 118 6.03 2.76 9.49
CA LEU A 118 6.71 1.47 9.55
C LEU A 118 5.99 0.52 10.50
N GLU A 119 5.59 1.00 11.67
CA GLU A 119 4.87 0.20 12.65
C GLU A 119 3.56 -0.34 12.07
N THR A 120 2.82 0.50 11.35
CA THR A 120 1.56 0.08 10.74
C THR A 120 1.78 -0.99 9.68
N LEU A 121 2.80 -0.82 8.84
CA LEU A 121 3.12 -1.83 7.83
C LEU A 121 3.49 -3.17 8.47
N LEU A 122 4.30 -3.13 9.51
CA LEU A 122 4.71 -4.35 10.20
C LEU A 122 3.54 -5.00 10.94
N THR A 123 2.66 -4.20 11.52
CA THR A 123 1.46 -4.71 12.16
C THR A 123 0.54 -5.39 11.15
N ALA A 124 0.37 -4.80 9.99
CA ALA A 124 -0.47 -5.38 8.93
C ALA A 124 0.07 -6.73 8.49
N LEU A 125 1.38 -6.85 8.34
CA LEU A 125 2.01 -8.13 8.02
C LEU A 125 1.75 -9.17 9.09
N LYS A 126 1.93 -8.79 10.34
CA LYS A 126 1.77 -9.70 11.46
C LYS A 126 0.34 -10.22 11.54
N GLU A 127 -0.64 -9.34 11.33
CA GLU A 127 -2.05 -9.71 11.45
C GLU A 127 -2.55 -10.55 10.27
N HIS A 128 -1.98 -10.34 9.08
CA HIS A 128 -2.48 -10.99 7.87
C HIS A 128 -1.64 -12.18 7.42
N ASN A 129 -0.47 -12.38 8.03
CA ASN A 129 0.40 -13.50 7.71
C ASN A 129 0.60 -14.43 8.89
N ILE A 130 -0.42 -14.57 9.68
CA ILE A 130 -0.41 -15.49 10.81
C ILE A 130 -0.55 -16.90 10.26
N VAL A 131 0.34 -17.73 10.63
CA VAL A 131 0.29 -19.12 10.24
C VAL A 131 0.22 -19.97 11.46
#